data_f99160f914975ed571d9a3f27bb24e20
#
_entry.id   f99160f914975ed571d9a3f27bb24e20
#
_cell.length_a   1.000
_cell.length_b   1.000
_cell.length_c   1.000
_cell.angle_alpha   90.00
_cell.angle_beta   90.00
_cell.angle_gamma   90.00
#
_symmetry.space_group_name_H-M   'P 1'
#
loop_
_entity.id
_entity.type
_entity.pdbx_description
1 polymer ?
#
loop_
_entity_poly.entity_id
_entity_poly.type
_entity_poly.pdbx_seq_one_letter_code
_entity_poly.pdbx_strand_id
1 'polypeptide(L)'
;MEAHSLPNVLNVISNEKALAIFKTIAETKGDSGVLRTKLSITRKQYYSRISGLLTAGLVKRTNRKYSLTVLGELVYDAVMTLENAFNNNNYWKLKAIDSFEVPPRELSRDERKKIIDTLLKDDRKIRDILIAKVES
;
A
#
# COMPACT_ATOMS: atom_id res chain seq x y z
N MET A 1 -2.71 -11.24 21.56
CA MET A 1 -2.14 -10.37 20.50
C MET A 1 -2.69 -8.97 20.66
N GLU A 2 -1.86 -7.98 20.62
CA GLU A 2 -2.30 -6.61 20.74
C GLU A 2 -2.99 -6.13 19.46
N ALA A 3 -4.10 -5.38 19.62
CA ALA A 3 -4.87 -4.87 18.49
C ALA A 3 -4.05 -3.91 17.60
N HIS A 4 -3.08 -3.22 18.19
CA HIS A 4 -2.26 -2.20 17.50
C HIS A 4 -0.86 -2.71 17.18
N SER A 5 -0.76 -3.94 16.69
CA SER A 5 0.51 -4.51 16.25
C SER A 5 0.56 -4.57 14.72
N LEU A 6 1.78 -4.56 14.17
CA LEU A 6 1.94 -4.69 12.72
C LEU A 6 1.33 -6.00 12.19
N PRO A 7 1.53 -7.17 12.82
CA PRO A 7 0.87 -8.38 12.34
C PRO A 7 -0.65 -8.26 12.31
N ASN A 8 -1.26 -7.62 13.30
CA ASN A 8 -2.70 -7.44 13.30
C ASN A 8 -3.16 -6.53 12.18
N VAL A 9 -2.45 -5.43 11.94
CA VAL A 9 -2.76 -4.50 10.84
C VAL A 9 -2.69 -5.25 9.51
N LEU A 10 -1.62 -5.99 9.27
CA LEU A 10 -1.44 -6.76 8.03
C LEU A 10 -2.55 -7.80 7.88
N ASN A 11 -2.90 -8.48 8.97
CA ASN A 11 -3.96 -9.47 8.94
C ASN A 11 -5.31 -8.86 8.55
N VAL A 12 -5.64 -7.70 9.10
CA VAL A 12 -6.90 -7.02 8.80
C VAL A 12 -6.99 -6.63 7.33
N ILE A 13 -5.94 -6.07 6.76
CA ILE A 13 -5.95 -5.60 5.37
C ILE A 13 -5.57 -6.67 4.34
N SER A 14 -5.21 -7.88 4.78
CA SER A 14 -4.91 -8.99 3.88
C SER A 14 -6.16 -9.55 3.20
N ASN A 15 -7.34 -9.28 3.75
CA ASN A 15 -8.59 -9.67 3.14
C ASN A 15 -8.93 -8.70 2.01
N GLU A 16 -9.26 -9.23 0.85
CA GLU A 16 -9.52 -8.44 -0.36
C GLU A 16 -10.63 -7.41 -0.14
N LYS A 17 -11.72 -7.80 0.52
CA LYS A 17 -12.85 -6.90 0.78
C LYS A 17 -12.48 -5.81 1.78
N ALA A 18 -11.76 -6.17 2.85
CA ALA A 18 -11.30 -5.19 3.83
C ALA A 18 -10.36 -4.17 3.22
N LEU A 19 -9.43 -4.64 2.39
CA LEU A 19 -8.51 -3.75 1.66
C LEU A 19 -9.27 -2.81 0.74
N ALA A 20 -10.26 -3.31 0.01
CA ALA A 20 -11.08 -2.49 -0.88
C ALA A 20 -11.85 -1.42 -0.11
N ILE A 21 -12.42 -1.76 1.05
CA ILE A 21 -13.11 -0.81 1.91
C ILE A 21 -12.14 0.26 2.40
N PHE A 22 -10.98 -0.16 2.89
CA PHE A 22 -9.94 0.74 3.40
C PHE A 22 -9.51 1.75 2.33
N LYS A 23 -9.21 1.27 1.14
CA LYS A 23 -8.80 2.13 0.02
C LYS A 23 -9.93 3.09 -0.39
N THR A 24 -11.16 2.60 -0.43
CA THR A 24 -12.30 3.43 -0.80
C THR A 24 -12.57 4.53 0.24
N ILE A 25 -12.41 4.21 1.53
CA ILE A 25 -12.51 5.23 2.59
C ILE A 25 -11.49 6.33 2.36
N ALA A 26 -10.26 5.97 2.03
CA ALA A 26 -9.20 6.94 1.75
C ALA A 26 -9.55 7.85 0.58
N GLU A 27 -10.14 7.28 -0.48
CA GLU A 27 -10.41 7.99 -1.73
C GLU A 27 -11.68 8.83 -1.69
N THR A 28 -12.73 8.38 -0.98
CA THR A 28 -14.06 9.01 -0.99
C THR A 28 -14.40 9.76 0.28
N LYS A 29 -13.51 9.77 1.24
CA LYS A 29 -13.72 10.34 2.57
C LYS A 29 -14.90 9.70 3.31
N GLY A 30 -15.19 8.43 2.98
CA GLY A 30 -15.97 7.57 3.84
C GLY A 30 -17.47 7.67 3.82
N ASP A 31 -18.08 8.09 2.72
CA ASP A 31 -19.53 8.00 2.60
C ASP A 31 -19.96 6.53 2.53
N SER A 32 -20.65 6.04 3.58
CA SER A 32 -20.94 4.62 3.71
C SER A 32 -21.93 4.09 2.66
N GLY A 33 -22.84 4.92 2.18
CA GLY A 33 -23.77 4.52 1.12
C GLY A 33 -23.05 4.25 -0.19
N VAL A 34 -22.13 5.13 -0.55
CA VAL A 34 -21.28 4.99 -1.74
C VAL A 34 -20.39 3.75 -1.62
N LEU A 35 -19.80 3.54 -0.44
CA LEU A 35 -18.93 2.40 -0.19
C LEU A 35 -19.63 1.06 -0.45
N ARG A 36 -20.82 0.90 0.11
CA ARG A 36 -21.56 -0.36 -0.02
C ARG A 36 -21.99 -0.64 -1.46
N THR A 37 -22.49 0.38 -2.14
CA THR A 37 -22.93 0.26 -3.52
C THR A 37 -21.76 -0.06 -4.45
N LYS A 38 -20.66 0.65 -4.27
CA LYS A 38 -19.47 0.51 -5.11
C LYS A 38 -18.80 -0.85 -4.97
N LEU A 39 -18.82 -1.42 -3.78
CA LEU A 39 -18.09 -2.67 -3.48
C LEU A 39 -18.94 -3.92 -3.62
N SER A 40 -20.24 -3.77 -3.85
CA SER A 40 -21.16 -4.91 -4.03
C SER A 40 -21.07 -5.96 -2.93
N ILE A 41 -21.00 -5.49 -1.67
CA ILE A 41 -20.90 -6.36 -0.50
C ILE A 41 -22.17 -6.28 0.33
N THR A 42 -22.44 -7.34 1.10
CA THR A 42 -23.58 -7.35 2.00
C THR A 42 -23.35 -6.41 3.18
N ARG A 43 -24.46 -5.97 3.80
CA ARG A 43 -24.37 -5.13 5.00
C ARG A 43 -23.56 -5.82 6.11
N LYS A 44 -23.78 -7.12 6.31
CA LYS A 44 -23.06 -7.89 7.31
C LYS A 44 -21.57 -7.93 7.04
N GLN A 45 -21.17 -8.18 5.80
CA GLN A 45 -19.75 -8.17 5.40
C GLN A 45 -19.13 -6.81 5.60
N TYR A 46 -19.84 -5.76 5.19
CA TYR A 46 -19.37 -4.39 5.34
C TYR A 46 -19.07 -4.06 6.80
N TYR A 47 -20.05 -4.28 7.70
CA TYR A 47 -19.86 -3.93 9.12
C TYR A 47 -18.80 -4.81 9.79
N SER A 48 -18.70 -6.08 9.40
CA SER A 48 -17.65 -6.94 9.91
C SER A 48 -16.26 -6.43 9.56
N ARG A 49 -16.04 -6.02 8.31
CA ARG A 49 -14.75 -5.52 7.87
C ARG A 49 -14.43 -4.15 8.46
N ILE A 50 -15.43 -3.27 8.54
CA ILE A 50 -15.27 -1.95 9.19
C ILE A 50 -14.88 -2.11 10.66
N SER A 51 -15.51 -3.06 11.37
CA SER A 51 -15.17 -3.33 12.75
C SER A 51 -13.70 -3.71 12.91
N GLY A 52 -13.18 -4.54 12.01
CA GLY A 52 -11.76 -4.90 12.02
C GLY A 52 -10.86 -3.70 11.81
N LEU A 53 -11.20 -2.83 10.87
CA LEU A 53 -10.43 -1.62 10.59
C LEU A 53 -10.46 -0.64 11.76
N LEU A 54 -11.60 -0.49 12.41
CA LEU A 54 -11.74 0.36 13.61
C LEU A 54 -10.89 -0.18 14.75
N THR A 55 -10.98 -1.49 15.02
CA THR A 55 -10.23 -2.13 16.10
C THR A 55 -8.73 -2.03 15.88
N ALA A 56 -8.28 -2.18 14.64
CA ALA A 56 -6.86 -2.05 14.29
C ALA A 56 -6.36 -0.61 14.34
N GLY A 57 -7.25 0.37 14.49
CA GLY A 57 -6.87 1.77 14.58
C GLY A 57 -6.57 2.42 13.24
N LEU A 58 -7.02 1.82 12.14
CA LEU A 58 -6.77 2.35 10.78
C LEU A 58 -7.80 3.37 10.33
N VAL A 59 -9.04 3.24 10.82
CA VAL A 59 -10.11 4.18 10.51
C VAL A 59 -10.77 4.67 11.79
N LYS A 60 -11.42 5.81 11.68
CA LYS A 60 -12.22 6.40 12.77
C LYS A 60 -13.57 6.83 12.22
N ARG A 61 -14.55 6.90 13.08
CA ARG A 61 -15.89 7.35 12.72
C ARG A 61 -16.14 8.74 13.31
N THR A 62 -16.49 9.69 12.47
CA THR A 62 -16.81 11.05 12.88
C THR A 62 -18.04 11.52 12.10
N ASN A 63 -19.09 11.97 12.81
CA ASN A 63 -20.31 12.47 12.17
C ASN A 63 -20.89 11.50 11.13
N ARG A 64 -20.96 10.22 11.49
CA ARG A 64 -21.51 9.15 10.64
C ARG A 64 -20.68 8.84 9.39
N LYS A 65 -19.46 9.39 9.31
CA LYS A 65 -18.54 9.10 8.21
C LYS A 65 -17.29 8.43 8.74
N TYR A 66 -16.69 7.60 7.91
CA TYR A 66 -15.42 6.96 8.23
C TYR A 66 -14.31 7.72 7.54
N SER A 67 -13.21 7.86 8.23
CA SER A 67 -11.99 8.48 7.68
C SER A 67 -10.78 7.74 8.20
N LEU A 68 -9.64 7.92 7.54
CA LEU A 68 -8.40 7.30 8.01
C LEU A 68 -7.89 8.02 9.26
N THR A 69 -7.34 7.25 10.18
CA THR A 69 -6.53 7.80 11.27
C THR A 69 -5.17 8.18 10.71
N VAL A 70 -4.34 8.85 11.51
CA VAL A 70 -2.95 9.12 11.10
C VAL A 70 -2.23 7.79 10.80
N LEU A 71 -2.41 6.78 11.64
CA LEU A 71 -1.86 5.45 11.36
C LEU A 71 -2.40 4.90 10.05
N GLY A 72 -3.71 5.06 9.81
CA GLY A 72 -4.33 4.63 8.55
C GLY A 72 -3.74 5.32 7.34
N GLU A 73 -3.42 6.60 7.44
CA GLU A 73 -2.77 7.34 6.35
C GLU A 73 -1.39 6.78 6.03
N LEU A 74 -0.61 6.46 7.06
CA LEU A 74 0.71 5.86 6.87
C LEU A 74 0.60 4.48 6.23
N VAL A 75 -0.34 3.67 6.70
CA VAL A 75 -0.57 2.33 6.14
C VAL A 75 -1.05 2.43 4.69
N TYR A 76 -1.97 3.35 4.41
CA TYR A 76 -2.47 3.57 3.05
C TYR A 76 -1.31 3.92 2.09
N ASP A 77 -0.45 4.82 2.51
CA ASP A 77 0.71 5.21 1.72
C ASP A 77 1.61 4.01 1.42
N ALA A 78 1.88 3.18 2.43
CA ALA A 78 2.67 1.97 2.26
C ALA A 78 1.99 0.96 1.31
N VAL A 79 0.68 0.78 1.45
CA VAL A 79 -0.11 -0.10 0.59
C VAL A 79 -0.04 0.37 -0.86
N MET A 80 -0.22 1.67 -1.09
CA MET A 80 -0.18 2.21 -2.45
C MET A 80 1.21 2.06 -3.06
N THR A 81 2.27 2.21 -2.28
CA THR A 81 3.64 1.98 -2.74
C THR A 81 3.82 0.52 -3.18
N LEU A 82 3.31 -0.42 -2.37
CA LEU A 82 3.40 -1.84 -2.71
C LEU A 82 2.57 -2.17 -3.96
N GLU A 83 1.37 -1.62 -4.07
CA GLU A 83 0.54 -1.86 -5.25
C GLU A 83 1.19 -1.33 -6.52
N ASN A 84 1.82 -0.17 -6.44
CA ASN A 84 2.54 0.40 -7.58
C ASN A 84 3.70 -0.49 -8.03
N ALA A 85 4.28 -1.28 -7.12
CA ALA A 85 5.31 -2.25 -7.48
C ALA A 85 4.78 -3.37 -8.39
N PHE A 86 3.47 -3.61 -8.38
CA PHE A 86 2.83 -4.63 -9.23
C PHE A 86 2.16 -4.05 -10.47
N ASN A 87 1.97 -2.72 -10.52
CA ASN A 87 1.26 -2.06 -11.61
C ASN A 87 2.22 -1.42 -12.62
N ASN A 88 1.69 -1.07 -13.80
CA ASN A 88 2.40 -0.31 -14.82
C ASN A 88 3.73 -0.93 -15.26
N ASN A 89 3.79 -2.26 -15.28
CA ASN A 89 5.01 -3.01 -15.60
C ASN A 89 6.14 -2.84 -14.58
N ASN A 90 5.89 -2.20 -13.44
CA ASN A 90 6.90 -2.00 -12.41
C ASN A 90 7.45 -3.34 -11.87
N TYR A 91 6.59 -4.35 -11.77
CA TYR A 91 7.02 -5.67 -11.32
C TYR A 91 8.18 -6.21 -12.19
N TRP A 92 8.04 -6.10 -13.50
CA TRP A 92 9.07 -6.55 -14.43
C TRP A 92 10.32 -5.66 -14.37
N LYS A 93 10.14 -4.36 -14.15
CA LYS A 93 11.24 -3.42 -13.97
C LYS A 93 12.05 -3.77 -12.72
N LEU A 94 11.37 -4.12 -11.62
CA LEU A 94 12.04 -4.53 -10.39
C LEU A 94 12.81 -5.83 -10.59
N LYS A 95 12.24 -6.78 -11.31
CA LYS A 95 12.95 -8.01 -11.67
C LYS A 95 14.18 -7.75 -12.54
N ALA A 96 14.07 -6.81 -13.46
CA ALA A 96 15.21 -6.43 -14.29
C ALA A 96 16.32 -5.84 -13.43
N ILE A 97 15.98 -5.01 -12.44
CA ILE A 97 16.96 -4.44 -11.50
C ILE A 97 17.68 -5.56 -10.75
N ASP A 98 16.94 -6.55 -10.24
CA ASP A 98 17.53 -7.69 -9.55
C ASP A 98 18.53 -8.43 -10.45
N SER A 99 18.20 -8.56 -11.73
CA SER A 99 19.09 -9.24 -12.69
C SER A 99 20.42 -8.51 -12.85
N PHE A 100 20.41 -7.18 -12.75
CA PHE A 100 21.63 -6.38 -12.85
C PHE A 100 22.43 -6.35 -11.56
N GLU A 101 21.85 -6.75 -10.45
CA GLU A 101 22.57 -6.81 -9.18
C GLU A 101 23.31 -8.14 -8.98
N VAL A 102 23.03 -9.15 -9.82
CA VAL A 102 23.67 -10.46 -9.72
C VAL A 102 24.24 -10.85 -11.08
N PRO A 103 25.54 -10.98 -11.24
CA PRO A 103 26.59 -10.79 -10.24
C PRO A 103 26.97 -9.31 -10.05
N PRO A 104 27.08 -8.85 -8.82
CA PRO A 104 27.30 -7.42 -8.55
C PRO A 104 28.69 -6.89 -8.89
N ARG A 105 29.65 -7.76 -9.08
CA ARG A 105 31.05 -7.38 -9.32
C ARG A 105 31.29 -6.61 -10.61
N GLU A 106 30.33 -6.69 -11.54
CA GLU A 106 30.46 -6.03 -12.85
C GLU A 106 29.82 -4.66 -12.89
N LEU A 107 29.04 -4.29 -11.85
CA LEU A 107 28.32 -3.04 -11.83
C LEU A 107 28.78 -2.14 -10.70
N SER A 108 29.16 -0.90 -11.05
CA SER A 108 29.45 0.10 -10.04
C SER A 108 28.16 0.63 -9.42
N ARG A 109 28.32 1.33 -8.30
CA ARG A 109 27.19 1.99 -7.63
C ARG A 109 26.48 2.96 -8.56
N ASP A 110 27.23 3.75 -9.34
CA ASP A 110 26.68 4.72 -10.28
C ASP A 110 25.91 4.07 -11.42
N GLU A 111 26.39 2.94 -11.91
CA GLU A 111 25.70 2.20 -12.96
C GLU A 111 24.38 1.63 -12.45
N ARG A 112 24.35 1.12 -11.22
CA ARG A 112 23.11 0.63 -10.60
C ARG A 112 22.09 1.76 -10.42
N LYS A 113 22.54 2.95 -9.98
CA LYS A 113 21.67 4.12 -9.88
C LYS A 113 21.06 4.49 -11.21
N LYS A 114 21.86 4.49 -12.27
CA LYS A 114 21.38 4.82 -13.61
C LYS A 114 20.30 3.86 -14.08
N ILE A 115 20.49 2.57 -13.84
CA ILE A 115 19.52 1.54 -14.22
C ILE A 115 18.20 1.76 -13.47
N ILE A 116 18.27 1.96 -12.15
CA ILE A 116 17.08 2.21 -11.33
C ILE A 116 16.37 3.48 -11.79
N ASP A 117 17.10 4.54 -12.00
CA ASP A 117 16.55 5.82 -12.42
C ASP A 117 15.86 5.72 -13.79
N THR A 118 16.50 5.03 -14.73
CA THR A 118 15.94 4.86 -16.07
C THR A 118 14.68 4.00 -16.06
N LEU A 119 14.68 2.88 -15.35
CA LEU A 119 13.55 1.97 -15.33
C LEU A 119 12.37 2.49 -14.54
N LEU A 120 12.62 3.24 -13.47
CA LEU A 120 11.59 3.69 -12.54
C LEU A 120 11.36 5.20 -12.58
N LYS A 121 11.72 5.86 -13.68
CA LYS A 121 11.55 7.31 -13.78
C LYS A 121 10.11 7.77 -13.58
N ASP A 122 9.13 6.92 -13.91
CA ASP A 122 7.71 7.24 -13.78
C ASP A 122 7.15 6.89 -12.39
N ASP A 123 7.91 6.19 -11.56
CA ASP A 123 7.53 5.90 -10.19
C ASP A 123 8.62 6.42 -9.25
N ARG A 124 8.46 7.68 -8.89
CA ARG A 124 9.44 8.41 -8.11
C ARG A 124 9.68 7.79 -6.73
N LYS A 125 8.62 7.35 -6.07
CA LYS A 125 8.73 6.86 -4.70
C LYS A 125 9.51 5.55 -4.63
N ILE A 126 9.17 4.59 -5.48
CA ILE A 126 9.88 3.31 -5.54
C ILE A 126 11.34 3.56 -5.95
N ARG A 127 11.55 4.41 -6.95
CA ARG A 127 12.89 4.78 -7.41
C ARG A 127 13.74 5.34 -6.26
N ASP A 128 13.19 6.30 -5.51
CA ASP A 128 13.91 6.97 -4.43
C ASP A 128 14.26 6.00 -3.30
N ILE A 129 13.38 5.06 -2.97
CA ILE A 129 13.64 4.02 -1.96
C ILE A 129 14.84 3.17 -2.40
N LEU A 130 14.85 2.72 -3.65
CA LEU A 130 15.91 1.86 -4.15
C LEU A 130 17.24 2.60 -4.30
N ILE A 131 17.20 3.86 -4.74
CA ILE A 131 18.41 4.67 -4.85
C ILE A 131 19.02 4.93 -3.47
N ALA A 132 18.19 5.22 -2.46
CA ALA A 132 18.67 5.38 -1.10
C ALA A 132 19.39 4.14 -0.59
N LYS A 133 18.93 2.96 -0.94
CA LYS A 133 19.60 1.70 -0.56
C LYS A 133 20.92 1.50 -1.26
N VAL A 134 21.05 1.96 -2.49
CA VAL A 134 22.33 1.89 -3.22
C VAL A 134 23.36 2.80 -2.56
N GLU A 135 22.92 3.94 -2.02
CA GLU A 135 23.79 4.92 -1.38
C GLU A 135 24.20 4.58 0.06
N SER A 136 23.47 3.66 0.69
CA SER A 136 23.73 3.31 2.09
C SER A 136 24.86 2.28 2.27
#